data_9f0b1b7b701e6e7ca5e8472dcb56b587
#
_entry.id   9f0b1b7b701e6e7ca5e8472dcb56b587
#
_cell.length_a   1.000
_cell.length_b   1.000
_cell.length_c   1.000
_cell.angle_alpha   90.00
_cell.angle_beta   90.00
_cell.angle_gamma   90.00
#
_symmetry.space_group_name_H-M   'P 1'
#
loop_
_entity.id
_entity.type
_entity.pdbx_description
1 polymer ?
#
loop_
_entity_poly.entity_id
_entity_poly.type
_entity_poly.pdbx_seq_one_letter_code
_entity_poly.pdbx_strand_id
1 'polypeptide(L)'
;MSSSPRRVPSRPVLSGPCSRRVNKVNDEPCAVPDPIVIVDYSPSWPVEFERLRDRAAAVVGELAVVIEHVGSTAVPGLAAKPVIDLVVVVEPENVQPSIDRLAAIGYVHQGNLGVEGREAFGVPAGERPHHLYVSPTDSEELRAQLTFRDRLQEDQALATEYEARKRELAVTFRDDRMGYTDAKTDFVTAANRP
;
A
#
# COMPACT_ATOMS: atom_id res chain seq x y z
N MET A 1 3.84 -67.51 -8.18
CA MET A 1 3.13 -66.63 -7.19
C MET A 1 3.30 -65.22 -7.71
N SER A 2 2.25 -64.75 -8.38
CA SER A 2 2.25 -63.48 -9.12
C SER A 2 1.55 -62.40 -8.28
N SER A 3 2.26 -61.34 -7.92
CA SER A 3 1.69 -60.21 -7.16
C SER A 3 1.49 -59.03 -8.11
N SER A 4 0.22 -58.76 -8.39
CA SER A 4 -0.19 -57.55 -9.15
C SER A 4 -0.05 -56.29 -8.29
N PRO A 5 0.33 -55.15 -8.90
CA PRO A 5 0.38 -53.84 -8.22
C PRO A 5 -1.04 -53.25 -8.12
N ARG A 6 -1.38 -52.76 -6.94
CA ARG A 6 -2.63 -52.05 -6.64
C ARG A 6 -2.68 -50.69 -7.34
N ARG A 7 -3.76 -50.48 -8.10
CA ARG A 7 -4.11 -49.13 -8.67
C ARG A 7 -4.50 -48.20 -7.54
N VAL A 8 -3.87 -47.02 -7.53
CA VAL A 8 -4.28 -45.86 -6.74
C VAL A 8 -5.42 -45.15 -7.47
N PRO A 9 -6.54 -44.86 -6.85
CA PRO A 9 -7.63 -44.15 -7.49
C PRO A 9 -7.28 -42.65 -7.58
N SER A 10 -7.37 -42.10 -8.80
CA SER A 10 -7.28 -40.65 -9.08
C SER A 10 -8.45 -39.94 -8.43
N ARG A 11 -8.17 -38.93 -7.60
CA ARG A 11 -9.19 -38.01 -7.07
C ARG A 11 -9.78 -37.15 -8.22
N PRO A 12 -11.09 -37.00 -8.31
CA PRO A 12 -11.68 -36.04 -9.25
C PRO A 12 -11.40 -34.60 -8.81
N VAL A 13 -10.94 -33.79 -9.75
CA VAL A 13 -10.87 -32.33 -9.62
C VAL A 13 -12.30 -31.83 -9.64
N LEU A 14 -12.80 -31.42 -8.48
CA LEU A 14 -14.08 -30.74 -8.38
C LEU A 14 -13.87 -29.27 -8.79
N SER A 15 -14.14 -28.98 -10.05
CA SER A 15 -14.47 -27.64 -10.51
C SER A 15 -15.86 -27.28 -9.97
N GLY A 16 -15.91 -26.72 -8.77
CA GLY A 16 -17.12 -26.18 -8.18
C GLY A 16 -17.30 -24.72 -8.59
N PRO A 17 -18.52 -24.30 -8.94
CA PRO A 17 -18.81 -22.92 -9.23
C PRO A 17 -18.63 -22.06 -7.98
N CYS A 18 -18.07 -20.88 -8.16
CA CYS A 18 -17.91 -19.83 -7.16
C CYS A 18 -19.22 -19.65 -6.37
N SER A 19 -19.24 -20.15 -5.13
CA SER A 19 -20.35 -19.93 -4.21
C SER A 19 -20.45 -18.44 -3.89
N ARG A 20 -21.46 -17.78 -4.45
CA ARG A 20 -21.87 -16.43 -4.07
C ARG A 20 -22.17 -16.41 -2.56
N ARG A 21 -21.27 -15.90 -1.77
CA ARG A 21 -21.61 -15.43 -0.42
C ARG A 21 -22.35 -14.11 -0.59
N VAL A 22 -23.65 -14.14 -0.55
CA VAL A 22 -24.50 -12.96 -0.42
C VAL A 22 -24.35 -12.44 1.01
N ASN A 23 -23.65 -11.34 1.18
CA ASN A 23 -23.69 -10.59 2.42
C ASN A 23 -25.02 -9.81 2.44
N LYS A 24 -25.90 -10.12 3.37
CA LYS A 24 -27.28 -9.60 3.49
C LYS A 24 -27.37 -8.16 4.03
N VAL A 25 -26.44 -7.28 3.66
CA VAL A 25 -26.58 -5.82 3.92
C VAL A 25 -25.87 -5.10 2.78
N ASN A 26 -26.62 -4.68 1.80
CA ASN A 26 -26.29 -3.97 0.56
C ASN A 26 -26.02 -4.88 -0.64
N ASP A 27 -26.97 -4.80 -1.59
CA ASP A 27 -26.96 -5.45 -2.92
C ASP A 27 -25.99 -4.72 -3.87
N GLU A 28 -24.76 -4.44 -3.45
CA GLU A 28 -23.71 -3.97 -4.34
C GLU A 28 -22.93 -5.17 -4.90
N PRO A 29 -22.78 -5.24 -6.24
CA PRO A 29 -21.98 -6.29 -6.85
C PRO A 29 -20.55 -6.16 -6.31
N CYS A 30 -19.98 -7.29 -5.88
CA CYS A 30 -18.58 -7.38 -5.47
C CYS A 30 -17.71 -6.75 -6.58
N ALA A 31 -17.26 -5.52 -6.35
CA ALA A 31 -16.42 -4.82 -7.32
C ALA A 31 -15.14 -5.66 -7.49
N VAL A 32 -14.89 -6.11 -8.74
CA VAL A 32 -13.61 -6.75 -9.08
C VAL A 32 -12.54 -5.69 -8.79
N PRO A 33 -11.53 -6.00 -7.97
CA PRO A 33 -10.47 -5.04 -7.70
C PRO A 33 -9.84 -4.57 -9.00
N ASP A 34 -9.62 -3.26 -9.14
CA ASP A 34 -8.91 -2.73 -10.30
C ASP A 34 -7.54 -3.42 -10.45
N PRO A 35 -7.18 -3.80 -11.69
CA PRO A 35 -5.92 -4.48 -11.94
C PRO A 35 -4.72 -3.62 -11.49
N ILE A 36 -3.65 -4.29 -11.07
CA ILE A 36 -2.41 -3.61 -10.70
C ILE A 36 -1.74 -3.14 -11.98
N VAL A 37 -1.65 -1.82 -12.15
CA VAL A 37 -1.01 -1.18 -13.31
C VAL A 37 0.18 -0.35 -12.83
N ILE A 38 1.36 -0.62 -13.37
CA ILE A 38 2.57 0.18 -13.15
C ILE A 38 2.75 1.08 -14.37
N VAL A 39 2.80 2.38 -14.13
CA VAL A 39 3.02 3.41 -15.17
C VAL A 39 4.38 4.07 -14.97
N ASP A 40 4.90 4.67 -16.04
CA ASP A 40 6.14 5.44 -15.95
C ASP A 40 5.99 6.64 -15.01
N TYR A 41 7.11 7.13 -14.50
CA TYR A 41 7.12 8.28 -13.60
C TYR A 41 6.38 9.49 -14.20
N SER A 42 5.58 10.14 -13.37
CA SER A 42 4.89 11.38 -13.74
C SER A 42 5.37 12.56 -12.88
N PRO A 43 5.81 13.67 -13.50
CA PRO A 43 6.15 14.90 -12.78
C PRO A 43 4.94 15.54 -12.08
N SER A 44 3.73 15.05 -12.32
CA SER A 44 2.53 15.48 -11.59
C SER A 44 2.43 14.90 -10.18
N TRP A 45 3.16 13.82 -9.86
CA TRP A 45 3.07 13.19 -8.54
C TRP A 45 3.56 14.07 -7.38
N PRO A 46 4.69 14.78 -7.49
CA PRO A 46 5.07 15.76 -6.46
C PRO A 46 4.03 16.87 -6.28
N VAL A 47 3.45 17.36 -7.36
CA VAL A 47 2.41 18.40 -7.31
C VAL A 47 1.15 17.88 -6.59
N GLU A 48 0.74 16.65 -6.89
CA GLU A 48 -0.42 16.03 -6.22
C GLU A 48 -0.12 15.75 -4.74
N PHE A 49 1.10 15.31 -4.41
CA PHE A 49 1.52 15.18 -3.02
C PHE A 49 1.42 16.53 -2.28
N GLU A 50 1.92 17.61 -2.86
CA GLU A 50 1.85 18.94 -2.25
C GLU A 50 0.40 19.37 -1.95
N ARG A 51 -0.50 19.14 -2.90
CA ARG A 51 -1.93 19.40 -2.72
C ARG A 51 -2.52 18.62 -1.54
N LEU A 52 -2.19 17.32 -1.44
CA LEU A 52 -2.66 16.45 -0.36
C LEU A 52 -2.03 16.83 0.98
N ARG A 53 -0.74 17.13 0.99
CA ARG A 53 0.01 17.62 2.15
C ARG A 53 -0.63 18.89 2.72
N ASP A 54 -0.87 19.89 1.87
CA ASP A 54 -1.42 21.18 2.30
C ASP A 54 -2.84 21.01 2.87
N ARG A 55 -3.64 20.12 2.29
CA ARG A 55 -4.95 19.78 2.82
C ARG A 55 -4.88 19.12 4.21
N ALA A 56 -3.98 18.15 4.39
CA ALA A 56 -3.78 17.51 5.69
C ALA A 56 -3.22 18.51 6.71
N ALA A 57 -2.20 19.28 6.33
CA ALA A 57 -1.56 20.29 7.16
C ALA A 57 -2.55 21.35 7.68
N ALA A 58 -3.51 21.75 6.85
CA ALA A 58 -4.53 22.74 7.23
C ALA A 58 -5.37 22.31 8.45
N VAL A 59 -5.50 21.00 8.70
CA VAL A 59 -6.31 20.48 9.83
C VAL A 59 -5.47 19.91 10.95
N VAL A 60 -4.36 19.22 10.64
CA VAL A 60 -3.51 18.68 11.70
C VAL A 60 -2.65 19.77 12.34
N GLY A 61 -2.28 20.81 11.58
CA GLY A 61 -1.59 22.00 12.07
C GLY A 61 -0.34 21.66 12.88
N GLU A 62 -0.26 22.21 14.07
CA GLU A 62 0.85 22.06 15.00
C GLU A 62 1.04 20.63 15.58
N LEU A 63 0.09 19.73 15.37
CA LEU A 63 0.24 18.32 15.79
C LEU A 63 1.25 17.58 14.91
N ALA A 64 1.40 18.00 13.64
CA ALA A 64 2.34 17.37 12.72
C ALA A 64 3.76 17.91 12.92
N VAL A 65 4.71 17.00 13.14
CA VAL A 65 6.15 17.29 13.08
C VAL A 65 6.54 17.53 11.63
N VAL A 66 6.10 16.65 10.73
CA VAL A 66 6.31 16.74 9.29
C VAL A 66 5.25 15.91 8.55
N ILE A 67 5.02 16.20 7.27
CA ILE A 67 4.23 15.34 6.38
C ILE A 67 5.14 14.89 5.24
N GLU A 68 5.34 13.58 5.15
CA GLU A 68 6.30 12.95 4.25
C GLU A 68 5.62 12.34 3.03
N HIS A 69 6.24 12.52 1.85
CA HIS A 69 5.92 11.73 0.66
C HIS A 69 6.70 10.43 0.72
N VAL A 70 6.01 9.31 0.79
CA VAL A 70 6.62 7.98 0.85
C VAL A 70 6.20 7.12 -0.34
N GLY A 71 6.70 5.88 -0.38
CA GLY A 71 6.37 4.96 -1.46
C GLY A 71 7.04 5.29 -2.80
N SER A 72 6.64 4.55 -3.84
CA SER A 72 7.35 4.61 -5.13
C SER A 72 7.13 5.91 -5.89
N THR A 73 6.01 6.62 -5.67
CA THR A 73 5.72 7.90 -6.34
C THR A 73 6.56 9.06 -5.80
N ALA A 74 7.18 8.87 -4.62
CA ALA A 74 8.11 9.83 -4.02
C ALA A 74 9.52 9.79 -4.63
N VAL A 75 9.81 8.80 -5.48
CA VAL A 75 11.15 8.60 -6.08
C VAL A 75 11.15 9.13 -7.51
N PRO A 76 11.90 10.21 -7.82
CA PRO A 76 11.96 10.76 -9.17
C PRO A 76 12.43 9.72 -10.20
N GLY A 77 11.73 9.65 -11.32
CA GLY A 77 12.06 8.73 -12.42
C GLY A 77 11.58 7.29 -12.23
N LEU A 78 11.08 6.90 -11.06
CA LEU A 78 10.68 5.53 -10.78
C LEU A 78 9.24 5.25 -11.24
N ALA A 79 9.03 4.25 -12.07
CA ALA A 79 7.70 3.78 -12.44
C ALA A 79 6.94 3.23 -11.22
N ALA A 80 5.66 3.53 -11.11
CA ALA A 80 4.86 3.15 -9.95
C ALA A 80 3.37 2.95 -10.30
N LYS A 81 2.62 2.37 -9.38
CA LYS A 81 1.16 2.53 -9.36
C LYS A 81 0.87 4.02 -9.08
N PRO A 82 -0.03 4.68 -9.85
CA PRO A 82 -0.27 6.12 -9.75
C PRO A 82 -1.14 6.46 -8.52
N VAL A 83 -0.65 6.12 -7.34
CA VAL A 83 -1.28 6.38 -6.03
C VAL A 83 -0.24 7.05 -5.15
N ILE A 84 -0.58 8.21 -4.61
CA ILE A 84 0.29 8.95 -3.71
C ILE A 84 0.20 8.34 -2.31
N ASP A 85 1.33 8.08 -1.70
CA ASP A 85 1.45 7.63 -0.32
C ASP A 85 1.99 8.79 0.53
N LEU A 86 1.23 9.24 1.54
CA LEU A 86 1.67 10.31 2.44
C LEU A 86 1.53 9.88 3.91
N VAL A 87 2.49 10.29 4.73
CA VAL A 87 2.52 10.02 6.17
C VAL A 87 2.55 11.34 6.93
N VAL A 88 1.57 11.56 7.78
CA VAL A 88 1.58 12.63 8.80
C VAL A 88 2.34 12.09 10.00
N VAL A 89 3.53 12.63 10.24
CA VAL A 89 4.39 12.25 11.36
C VAL A 89 4.06 13.13 12.55
N VAL A 90 3.79 12.52 13.69
CA VAL A 90 3.37 13.22 14.91
C VAL A 90 4.10 12.67 16.14
N GLU A 91 4.12 13.43 17.23
CA GLU A 91 4.53 12.86 18.51
C GLU A 91 3.50 11.80 18.97
N PRO A 92 3.90 10.75 19.72
CA PRO A 92 3.01 9.63 20.08
C PRO A 92 1.69 10.07 20.72
N GLU A 93 1.69 11.09 21.57
CA GLU A 93 0.49 11.66 22.21
C GLU A 93 -0.44 12.37 21.23
N ASN A 94 0.04 12.75 20.06
CA ASN A 94 -0.72 13.46 19.03
C ASN A 94 -1.37 12.53 17.99
N VAL A 95 -1.19 11.22 18.09
CA VAL A 95 -1.79 10.25 17.14
C VAL A 95 -3.33 10.36 17.18
N GLN A 96 -3.95 10.20 18.34
CA GLN A 96 -5.42 10.27 18.44
C GLN A 96 -5.98 11.66 18.07
N PRO A 97 -5.42 12.79 18.55
CA PRO A 97 -5.86 14.12 18.12
C PRO A 97 -5.78 14.31 16.60
N SER A 98 -4.77 13.76 15.94
CA SER A 98 -4.61 13.84 14.47
C SER A 98 -5.67 13.01 13.74
N ILE A 99 -5.99 11.81 14.26
CA ILE A 99 -7.08 10.99 13.74
C ILE A 99 -8.40 11.78 13.76
N ASP A 100 -8.72 12.42 14.89
CA ASP A 100 -9.97 13.18 15.07
C ASP A 100 -10.04 14.38 14.11
N ARG A 101 -8.92 15.10 13.92
CA ARG A 101 -8.86 16.23 12.98
C ARG A 101 -9.00 15.80 11.52
N LEU A 102 -8.38 14.69 11.12
CA LEU A 102 -8.50 14.16 9.76
C LEU A 102 -9.91 13.63 9.48
N ALA A 103 -10.57 13.03 10.49
CA ALA A 103 -11.96 12.59 10.37
C ALA A 103 -12.91 13.75 10.10
N ALA A 104 -12.65 14.94 10.64
CA ALA A 104 -13.45 16.14 10.43
C ALA A 104 -13.48 16.62 8.97
N ILE A 105 -12.51 16.24 8.15
CA ILE A 105 -12.45 16.53 6.71
C ILE A 105 -12.77 15.33 5.82
N GLY A 106 -13.37 14.27 6.42
CA GLY A 106 -13.94 13.14 5.71
C GLY A 106 -13.03 11.93 5.53
N TYR A 107 -11.82 11.93 6.10
CA TYR A 107 -11.03 10.70 6.15
C TYR A 107 -11.64 9.71 7.14
N VAL A 108 -11.67 8.43 6.77
CA VAL A 108 -12.25 7.37 7.60
C VAL A 108 -11.10 6.55 8.21
N HIS A 109 -10.94 6.64 9.52
CA HIS A 109 -9.93 5.86 10.23
C HIS A 109 -10.20 4.36 10.10
N GLN A 110 -9.18 3.57 9.72
CA GLN A 110 -9.25 2.14 9.45
C GLN A 110 -8.38 1.30 10.40
N GLY A 111 -7.82 1.92 11.44
CA GLY A 111 -6.83 1.29 12.30
C GLY A 111 -5.49 1.08 11.60
N ASN A 112 -4.65 0.23 12.15
CA ASN A 112 -3.30 -0.01 11.63
C ASN A 112 -3.24 -0.96 10.42
N LEU A 113 -4.34 -1.59 10.04
CA LEU A 113 -4.44 -2.61 8.98
C LEU A 113 -3.37 -3.73 9.12
N GLY A 114 -3.05 -4.12 10.36
CA GLY A 114 -2.09 -5.18 10.67
C GLY A 114 -0.63 -4.76 10.62
N VAL A 115 -0.34 -3.47 10.50
CA VAL A 115 1.02 -2.91 10.53
C VAL A 115 1.17 -2.00 11.73
N GLU A 116 2.01 -2.38 12.69
CA GLU A 116 2.26 -1.60 13.90
C GLU A 116 2.97 -0.28 13.57
N GLY A 117 2.74 0.74 14.40
CA GLY A 117 3.39 2.04 14.27
C GLY A 117 2.82 2.94 13.17
N ARG A 118 1.62 2.64 12.66
CA ARG A 118 0.87 3.54 11.77
C ARG A 118 -0.63 3.42 11.97
N GLU A 119 -1.35 4.47 11.60
CA GLU A 119 -2.80 4.48 11.48
C GLU A 119 -3.18 4.82 10.04
N ALA A 120 -4.04 4.01 9.42
CA ALA A 120 -4.44 4.13 8.02
C ALA A 120 -5.83 4.77 7.88
N PHE A 121 -6.06 5.41 6.72
CA PHE A 121 -7.31 6.12 6.45
C PHE A 121 -7.91 5.75 5.10
N GLY A 122 -9.22 5.59 5.08
CA GLY A 122 -10.02 5.61 3.86
C GLY A 122 -10.14 7.03 3.34
N VAL A 123 -10.08 7.18 2.03
CA VAL A 123 -10.11 8.46 1.33
C VAL A 123 -11.52 9.06 1.33
N PRO A 124 -11.69 10.38 1.51
CA PRO A 124 -12.99 11.04 1.40
C PRO A 124 -13.66 10.80 0.04
N ALA A 125 -14.98 10.72 0.02
CA ALA A 125 -15.74 10.52 -1.21
C ALA A 125 -15.45 11.64 -2.25
N GLY A 126 -15.19 11.25 -3.50
CA GLY A 126 -14.90 12.16 -4.59
C GLY A 126 -13.44 12.61 -4.71
N GLU A 127 -12.58 12.25 -3.77
CA GLU A 127 -11.14 12.48 -3.88
C GLU A 127 -10.46 11.42 -4.75
N ARG A 128 -9.32 11.81 -5.36
CA ARG A 128 -8.46 10.86 -6.06
C ARG A 128 -7.93 9.80 -5.09
N PRO A 129 -7.80 8.55 -5.52
CA PRO A 129 -7.20 7.50 -4.70
C PRO A 129 -5.78 7.88 -4.24
N HIS A 130 -5.57 7.87 -2.94
CA HIS A 130 -4.27 8.04 -2.30
C HIS A 130 -4.25 7.28 -0.97
N HIS A 131 -3.09 7.07 -0.40
CA HIS A 131 -2.96 6.49 0.93
C HIS A 131 -2.49 7.56 1.89
N LEU A 132 -3.24 7.75 2.97
CA LEU A 132 -2.86 8.62 4.07
C LEU A 132 -2.65 7.77 5.32
N TYR A 133 -1.54 8.03 5.99
CA TYR A 133 -1.20 7.41 7.26
C TYR A 133 -0.87 8.48 8.30
N VAL A 134 -1.09 8.16 9.58
CA VAL A 134 -0.53 8.88 10.72
C VAL A 134 0.44 7.93 11.40
N SER A 135 1.67 8.36 11.64
CA SER A 135 2.69 7.57 12.32
C SER A 135 3.37 8.37 13.42
N PRO A 136 3.61 7.79 14.59
CA PRO A 136 4.39 8.46 15.62
C PRO A 136 5.87 8.52 15.23
N THR A 137 6.58 9.53 15.78
CA THR A 137 8.02 9.79 15.51
C THR A 137 8.94 8.61 15.86
N ASP A 138 8.55 7.76 16.79
CA ASP A 138 9.28 6.56 17.22
C ASP A 138 8.95 5.28 16.44
N SER A 139 8.09 5.36 15.42
CA SER A 139 7.67 4.22 14.60
C SER A 139 8.83 3.59 13.83
N GLU A 140 8.99 2.27 13.96
CA GLU A 140 9.95 1.49 13.16
C GLU A 140 9.51 1.37 11.70
N GLU A 141 8.20 1.25 11.46
CA GLU A 141 7.63 1.21 10.11
C GLU A 141 7.91 2.52 9.36
N LEU A 142 7.72 3.67 10.01
CA LEU A 142 8.04 4.97 9.43
C LEU A 142 9.52 5.05 9.03
N ARG A 143 10.42 4.65 9.94
CA ARG A 143 11.86 4.63 9.66
C ARG A 143 12.22 3.73 8.49
N ALA A 144 11.61 2.54 8.41
CA ALA A 144 11.83 1.61 7.31
C ALA A 144 11.35 2.17 5.97
N GLN A 145 10.18 2.83 5.94
CA GLN A 145 9.64 3.47 4.74
C GLN A 145 10.53 4.62 4.25
N LEU A 146 10.98 5.50 5.16
CA LEU A 146 11.84 6.62 4.82
C LEU A 146 13.20 6.12 4.33
N THR A 147 13.82 5.18 5.04
CA THR A 147 15.11 4.58 4.64
C THR A 147 15.02 3.97 3.24
N PHE A 148 13.97 3.21 2.95
CA PHE A 148 13.81 2.59 1.63
C PHE A 148 13.62 3.62 0.52
N ARG A 149 12.78 4.66 0.74
CA ARG A 149 12.61 5.77 -0.19
C ARG A 149 13.96 6.45 -0.49
N ASP A 150 14.68 6.82 0.55
CA ASP A 150 15.93 7.58 0.42
C ASP A 150 16.99 6.76 -0.32
N ARG A 151 17.11 5.46 -0.02
CA ARG A 151 17.99 4.55 -0.76
C ARG A 151 17.64 4.45 -2.24
N LEU A 152 16.35 4.38 -2.58
CA LEU A 152 15.92 4.38 -3.99
C LEU A 152 16.21 5.71 -4.70
N GLN A 153 16.26 6.84 -3.98
CA GLN A 153 16.63 8.13 -4.53
C GLN A 153 18.14 8.26 -4.74
N GLU A 154 18.94 7.63 -3.87
CA GLU A 154 20.41 7.69 -3.89
C GLU A 154 21.02 6.62 -4.83
N ASP A 155 20.40 5.45 -4.96
CA ASP A 155 20.91 4.31 -5.71
C ASP A 155 20.03 4.02 -6.94
N GLN A 156 20.46 4.53 -8.10
CA GLN A 156 19.77 4.33 -9.39
C GLN A 156 19.75 2.85 -9.82
N ALA A 157 20.75 2.04 -9.44
CA ALA A 157 20.76 0.62 -9.79
C ALA A 157 19.70 -0.13 -9.00
N LEU A 158 19.59 0.14 -7.68
CA LEU A 158 18.54 -0.39 -6.82
C LEU A 158 17.15 0.05 -7.30
N ALA A 159 16.98 1.31 -7.69
CA ALA A 159 15.71 1.82 -8.22
C ALA A 159 15.31 1.09 -9.51
N THR A 160 16.25 0.84 -10.42
CA THR A 160 16.01 0.11 -11.67
C THR A 160 15.63 -1.36 -11.40
N GLU A 161 16.33 -2.04 -10.50
CA GLU A 161 16.00 -3.40 -10.10
C GLU A 161 14.60 -3.49 -9.47
N TYR A 162 14.28 -2.56 -8.58
CA TYR A 162 12.97 -2.48 -7.94
C TYR A 162 11.85 -2.20 -8.94
N GLU A 163 12.09 -1.35 -9.95
CA GLU A 163 11.12 -1.11 -11.03
C GLU A 163 10.86 -2.38 -11.84
N ALA A 164 11.93 -3.07 -12.28
CA ALA A 164 11.80 -4.32 -13.02
C ALA A 164 10.99 -5.35 -12.22
N ARG A 165 11.28 -5.48 -10.93
CA ARG A 165 10.56 -6.38 -10.02
C ARG A 165 9.09 -6.01 -9.90
N LYS A 166 8.74 -4.72 -9.75
CA LYS A 166 7.35 -4.27 -9.69
C LYS A 166 6.57 -4.59 -10.96
N ARG A 167 7.17 -4.39 -12.14
CA ARG A 167 6.54 -4.70 -13.43
C ARG A 167 6.28 -6.21 -13.58
N GLU A 168 7.24 -7.05 -13.22
CA GLU A 168 7.09 -8.51 -13.20
C GLU A 168 5.95 -8.95 -12.27
N LEU A 169 5.95 -8.45 -11.04
CA LEU A 169 4.92 -8.77 -10.04
C LEU A 169 3.54 -8.28 -10.47
N ALA A 170 3.42 -7.13 -11.12
CA ALA A 170 2.15 -6.62 -11.63
C ALA A 170 1.56 -7.49 -12.73
N VAL A 171 2.37 -8.18 -13.52
CA VAL A 171 1.90 -9.19 -14.48
C VAL A 171 1.47 -10.46 -13.77
N THR A 172 2.29 -10.96 -12.82
CA THR A 172 2.05 -12.22 -12.10
C THR A 172 0.82 -12.15 -11.20
N PHE A 173 0.64 -11.04 -10.49
CA PHE A 173 -0.40 -10.81 -9.48
C PHE A 173 -1.42 -9.75 -9.92
N ARG A 174 -1.71 -9.67 -11.20
CA ARG A 174 -2.50 -8.58 -11.80
C ARG A 174 -3.78 -8.26 -11.03
N ASP A 175 -4.51 -9.27 -10.61
CA ASP A 175 -5.81 -9.16 -9.93
C ASP A 175 -5.73 -9.61 -8.46
N ASP A 176 -4.51 -9.90 -7.96
CA ASP A 176 -4.23 -10.30 -6.58
C ASP A 176 -3.36 -9.26 -5.87
N ARG A 177 -4.02 -8.29 -5.23
CA ARG A 177 -3.35 -7.23 -4.46
C ARG A 177 -2.54 -7.74 -3.27
N MET A 178 -3.03 -8.77 -2.60
CA MET A 178 -2.32 -9.31 -1.43
C MET A 178 -1.05 -10.01 -1.86
N GLY A 179 -1.12 -10.93 -2.82
CA GLY A 179 0.06 -11.60 -3.38
C GLY A 179 1.09 -10.62 -3.93
N TYR A 180 0.66 -9.54 -4.60
CA TYR A 180 1.55 -8.48 -5.06
C TYR A 180 2.27 -7.79 -3.89
N THR A 181 1.53 -7.44 -2.84
CA THR A 181 2.10 -6.73 -1.69
C THR A 181 3.08 -7.61 -0.93
N ASP A 182 2.73 -8.87 -0.69
CA ASP A 182 3.58 -9.83 0.01
C ASP A 182 4.88 -10.08 -0.76
N ALA A 183 4.79 -10.37 -2.08
CA ALA A 183 5.96 -10.59 -2.93
C ALA A 183 6.88 -9.36 -3.05
N LYS A 184 6.32 -8.15 -2.93
CA LYS A 184 7.08 -6.90 -2.88
C LYS A 184 7.80 -6.71 -1.54
N THR A 185 7.20 -7.14 -0.44
CA THR A 185 7.73 -6.96 0.91
C THR A 185 9.08 -7.64 1.10
N ASP A 186 9.29 -8.81 0.48
CA ASP A 186 10.57 -9.51 0.52
C ASP A 186 11.71 -8.67 -0.05
N PHE A 187 11.47 -8.01 -1.18
CA PHE A 187 12.46 -7.12 -1.80
C PHE A 187 12.77 -5.91 -0.90
N VAL A 188 11.73 -5.25 -0.39
CA VAL A 188 11.87 -4.08 0.50
C VAL A 188 12.66 -4.44 1.75
N THR A 189 12.36 -5.59 2.35
CA THR A 189 13.05 -6.09 3.54
C THR A 189 14.52 -6.37 3.25
N ALA A 190 14.83 -7.00 2.12
CA ALA A 190 16.21 -7.26 1.70
C ALA A 190 16.98 -5.96 1.42
N ALA A 191 16.34 -5.01 0.76
CA ALA A 191 16.94 -3.71 0.45
C ALA A 191 17.18 -2.83 1.71
N ASN A 192 16.42 -3.01 2.79
CA ASN A 192 16.62 -2.26 4.04
C ASN A 192 17.68 -2.86 4.98
N ARG A 193 18.27 -4.00 4.61
CA ARG A 193 19.39 -4.56 5.41
C ARG A 193 20.63 -3.68 5.28
N PRO A 194 21.36 -3.47 6.41
CA PRO A 194 22.60 -2.69 6.43
C PRO A 194 23.71 -3.34 5.60
#